data_1076d6f168eb7cf695cb46b258520a6e
#
_entry.id   1076d6f168eb7cf695cb46b258520a6e
#
_cell.length_a   1.000
_cell.length_b   1.000
_cell.length_c   1.000
_cell.angle_alpha   90.00
_cell.angle_beta   90.00
_cell.angle_gamma   90.00
#
_symmetry.space_group_name_H-M   'P 1'
#
loop_
_entity.id
_entity.type
_entity.pdbx_description
1 polymer ?
#
loop_
_entity_poly.entity_id
_entity_poly.type
_entity_poly.pdbx_seq_one_letter_code
_entity_poly.pdbx_strand_id
1 'polypeptide(L)'
;MNWETSRRNFLRAGAAVAGAGLLQACGSQGSKPPSTQTGAKPVLPKKPQVQRSGNNVLRVVAPSGFAADRGRIEAGLTRLYNAGFTVTNQEAAYRRYQRFAGSDRERLADFQEVASGRVATPKVLMGLRGGYGAVRLLPDIDLASLGARMRDQGTLFFGFSDVCAIQLGLLAKSGMCSFAGPMVYSEFGKYTPSVYTMDSFISGSANPTNTISVSTIQRRSRNLEGTLWGGNLSVLASLAGSPYMPD
;
A
#
# COMPACT_ATOMS: atom_id res chain seq x y z
N MET A 1 -2.38 -39.66 -1.37
CA MET A 1 -1.56 -38.78 -2.20
C MET A 1 -0.63 -38.01 -1.27
N ASN A 2 0.68 -38.29 -1.35
CA ASN A 2 1.62 -37.83 -0.33
C ASN A 2 1.94 -36.34 -0.54
N TRP A 3 1.74 -35.50 0.47
CA TRP A 3 1.95 -34.05 0.47
C TRP A 3 3.34 -33.61 -0.05
N GLU A 4 4.38 -34.37 0.23
CA GLU A 4 5.74 -34.08 -0.24
C GLU A 4 5.92 -34.22 -1.77
N THR A 5 5.18 -35.13 -2.39
CA THR A 5 5.23 -35.33 -3.85
C THR A 5 4.59 -34.17 -4.59
N SER A 6 3.57 -33.55 -3.99
CA SER A 6 2.89 -32.38 -4.57
C SER A 6 3.78 -31.14 -4.60
N ARG A 7 4.57 -30.88 -3.55
CA ARG A 7 5.52 -29.74 -3.48
C ARG A 7 6.65 -29.84 -4.49
N ARG A 8 7.20 -31.06 -4.67
CA ARG A 8 8.29 -31.28 -5.65
C ARG A 8 7.82 -31.10 -7.09
N ASN A 9 6.59 -31.48 -7.41
CA ASN A 9 6.02 -31.29 -8.75
C ASN A 9 5.69 -29.83 -9.03
N PHE A 10 5.26 -29.06 -8.03
CA PHE A 10 5.02 -27.62 -8.17
C PHE A 10 6.33 -26.84 -8.43
N LEU A 11 7.40 -27.17 -7.73
CA LEU A 11 8.72 -26.54 -7.92
C LEU A 11 9.36 -26.92 -9.27
N ARG A 12 9.14 -28.13 -9.76
CA ARG A 12 9.61 -28.57 -11.09
C ARG A 12 8.86 -27.89 -12.23
N ALA A 13 7.57 -27.67 -12.09
CA ALA A 13 6.78 -26.94 -13.08
C ALA A 13 7.20 -25.45 -13.18
N GLY A 14 7.54 -24.81 -12.04
CA GLY A 14 8.05 -23.44 -12.02
C GLY A 14 9.42 -23.29 -12.69
N ALA A 15 10.31 -24.28 -12.57
CA ALA A 15 11.63 -24.25 -13.19
C ALA A 15 11.58 -24.48 -14.71
N ALA A 16 10.61 -25.24 -15.20
CA ALA A 16 10.46 -25.52 -16.64
C ALA A 16 9.94 -24.30 -17.43
N VAL A 17 9.16 -23.43 -16.80
CA VAL A 17 8.65 -22.20 -17.46
C VAL A 17 9.72 -21.10 -17.54
N ALA A 18 10.67 -21.05 -16.61
CA ALA A 18 11.76 -20.08 -16.61
C ALA A 18 12.88 -20.42 -17.63
N GLY A 19 13.00 -21.69 -18.04
CA GLY A 19 14.03 -22.15 -18.99
C GLY A 19 13.70 -22.00 -20.47
N ALA A 20 12.44 -21.83 -20.83
CA ALA A 20 12.00 -21.77 -22.22
C ALA A 20 12.03 -20.38 -22.87
N GLY A 21 12.29 -19.33 -22.10
CA GLY A 21 12.26 -17.94 -22.55
C GLY A 21 13.62 -17.36 -23.04
N LEU A 22 14.71 -18.11 -22.98
CA LEU A 22 16.06 -17.56 -23.18
C LEU A 22 16.79 -18.02 -24.46
N LEU A 23 16.14 -18.70 -25.39
CA LEU A 23 16.82 -19.25 -26.58
C LEU A 23 16.30 -18.74 -27.94
N GLN A 24 15.71 -17.56 -28.01
CA GLN A 24 15.27 -17.00 -29.30
C GLN A 24 15.69 -15.54 -29.51
N ALA A 25 16.98 -15.26 -29.40
CA ALA A 25 17.57 -13.98 -29.83
C ALA A 25 18.97 -14.16 -30.39
N CYS A 26 19.10 -14.86 -31.53
CA CYS A 26 20.24 -14.74 -32.42
C CYS A 26 19.80 -15.10 -33.85
N GLY A 27 19.74 -14.11 -34.72
CA GLY A 27 19.50 -14.33 -36.16
C GLY A 27 19.25 -13.04 -36.94
N SER A 28 20.33 -12.31 -37.19
CA SER A 28 20.70 -11.59 -38.43
C SER A 28 19.71 -10.69 -39.17
N GLN A 29 20.00 -9.49 -39.41
CA GLN A 29 20.57 -8.89 -40.61
C GLN A 29 20.57 -7.37 -40.52
N GLY A 30 21.68 -6.77 -40.97
CA GLY A 30 21.95 -5.36 -40.86
C GLY A 30 21.05 -4.48 -41.72
N SER A 31 20.70 -3.37 -41.17
CA SER A 31 20.39 -2.15 -41.90
C SER A 31 20.99 -0.96 -41.16
N LYS A 32 21.66 -0.08 -41.93
CA LYS A 32 22.36 1.13 -41.51
C LYS A 32 21.53 1.99 -40.56
N PRO A 33 22.16 2.64 -39.56
CA PRO A 33 21.46 3.62 -38.72
C PRO A 33 21.20 4.92 -39.50
N PRO A 34 20.00 5.51 -39.35
CA PRO A 34 19.78 6.87 -39.80
C PRO A 34 20.48 7.88 -38.89
N SER A 35 20.97 8.92 -39.50
CA SER A 35 21.75 10.02 -38.96
C SER A 35 21.15 10.72 -37.75
N THR A 36 21.99 11.02 -36.80
CA THR A 36 21.92 11.93 -35.66
C THR A 36 20.98 13.10 -35.87
N GLN A 37 19.85 13.09 -35.18
CA GLN A 37 19.13 14.31 -34.81
C GLN A 37 19.61 14.75 -33.43
N THR A 38 20.08 15.97 -33.36
CA THR A 38 20.52 16.70 -32.19
C THR A 38 19.44 16.64 -31.08
N GLY A 39 19.79 15.93 -30.02
CA GLY A 39 18.88 15.69 -28.89
C GLY A 39 18.53 16.96 -28.12
N ALA A 40 17.28 17.34 -28.19
CA ALA A 40 16.71 18.16 -27.12
C ALA A 40 16.83 17.39 -25.81
N LYS A 41 17.44 18.00 -24.78
CA LYS A 41 17.53 17.40 -23.43
C LYS A 41 16.12 17.05 -22.96
N PRO A 42 15.88 15.83 -22.46
CA PRO A 42 14.59 15.48 -21.91
C PRO A 42 14.24 16.47 -20.78
N VAL A 43 13.18 17.25 -20.97
CA VAL A 43 12.61 18.06 -19.90
C VAL A 43 11.94 17.08 -18.94
N LEU A 44 12.56 16.86 -17.79
CA LEU A 44 11.95 16.07 -16.73
C LEU A 44 10.61 16.74 -16.34
N PRO A 45 9.50 15.97 -16.32
CA PRO A 45 8.23 16.53 -15.87
C PRO A 45 8.41 17.08 -14.46
N LYS A 46 7.87 18.28 -14.22
CA LYS A 46 7.86 18.88 -12.88
C LYS A 46 7.15 17.91 -11.95
N LYS A 47 7.80 17.56 -10.83
CA LYS A 47 7.19 16.70 -9.80
C LYS A 47 5.84 17.28 -9.39
N PRO A 48 4.75 16.50 -9.42
CA PRO A 48 3.48 16.98 -8.89
C PRO A 48 3.68 17.36 -7.43
N GLN A 49 3.36 18.60 -7.09
CA GLN A 49 3.35 19.04 -5.70
C GLN A 49 1.91 18.97 -5.20
N VAL A 50 1.73 18.44 -4.01
CA VAL A 50 0.43 18.50 -3.33
C VAL A 50 0.09 19.97 -3.13
N GLN A 51 -1.01 20.42 -3.72
CA GLN A 51 -1.46 21.81 -3.51
C GLN A 51 -1.76 22.02 -2.03
N ARG A 52 -1.11 22.99 -1.43
CA ARG A 52 -1.24 23.31 0.00
C ARG A 52 -2.55 24.03 0.37
N SER A 53 -3.61 23.80 -0.39
CA SER A 53 -4.93 24.33 -0.05
C SER A 53 -5.74 23.25 0.66
N GLY A 54 -5.93 23.38 1.97
CA GLY A 54 -6.76 22.47 2.76
C GLY A 54 -5.98 21.61 3.75
N ASN A 55 -6.63 20.54 4.22
CA ASN A 55 -6.07 19.60 5.16
C ASN A 55 -5.01 18.70 4.48
N ASN A 56 -3.71 18.98 4.69
CA ASN A 56 -2.60 18.16 4.20
C ASN A 56 -2.01 17.24 5.29
N VAL A 57 -2.77 16.97 6.35
CA VAL A 57 -2.30 16.14 7.45
C VAL A 57 -2.28 14.68 7.01
N LEU A 58 -1.12 14.05 7.18
CA LEU A 58 -0.91 12.62 7.07
C LEU A 58 -0.62 12.06 8.47
N ARG A 59 -1.43 11.12 8.95
CA ARG A 59 -1.22 10.43 10.21
C ARG A 59 -0.61 9.05 9.95
N VAL A 60 0.52 8.79 10.60
CA VAL A 60 1.13 7.44 10.60
C VAL A 60 0.32 6.53 11.51
N VAL A 61 0.02 5.32 11.05
CA VAL A 61 -0.59 4.25 11.83
C VAL A 61 0.29 3.00 11.75
N ALA A 62 0.52 2.35 12.88
CA ALA A 62 1.47 1.25 12.98
C ALA A 62 0.83 -0.02 13.57
N PRO A 63 -0.16 -0.64 12.92
CA PRO A 63 -0.90 -1.77 13.48
C PRO A 63 -0.12 -3.08 13.56
N SER A 64 1.02 -3.17 12.87
CA SER A 64 1.72 -4.42 12.59
C SER A 64 3.12 -4.48 13.22
N GLY A 65 4.13 -4.86 12.45
CA GLY A 65 5.50 -5.01 12.91
C GLY A 65 6.23 -3.69 13.14
N PHE A 66 7.24 -3.69 14.04
CA PHE A 66 8.10 -2.54 14.25
C PHE A 66 9.05 -2.31 13.06
N ALA A 67 9.48 -1.07 12.86
CA ALA A 67 10.50 -0.69 11.89
C ALA A 67 11.88 -0.71 12.56
N ALA A 68 12.81 -1.55 12.05
CA ALA A 68 14.08 -1.79 12.70
C ALA A 68 15.15 -0.72 12.38
N ASP A 69 15.08 -0.13 11.19
CA ASP A 69 16.09 0.80 10.67
C ASP A 69 15.60 2.25 10.82
N ARG A 70 16.22 2.99 11.75
CA ARG A 70 15.88 4.39 12.01
C ARG A 70 16.12 5.29 10.81
N GLY A 71 17.22 5.07 10.08
CA GLY A 71 17.52 5.87 8.88
C GLY A 71 16.44 5.73 7.81
N ARG A 72 15.87 4.55 7.67
CA ARG A 72 14.74 4.33 6.78
C ARG A 72 13.45 5.00 7.27
N ILE A 73 13.20 5.03 8.57
CA ILE A 73 12.06 5.76 9.14
C ILE A 73 12.20 7.25 8.79
N GLU A 74 13.35 7.83 9.12
CA GLU A 74 13.64 9.24 8.88
C GLU A 74 13.56 9.62 7.40
N ALA A 75 14.12 8.78 6.52
CA ALA A 75 14.04 8.97 5.08
C ALA A 75 12.58 8.95 4.59
N GLY A 76 11.75 8.04 5.10
CA GLY A 76 10.33 7.94 4.76
C GLY A 76 9.55 9.18 5.19
N LEU A 77 9.71 9.59 6.44
CA LEU A 77 9.05 10.78 6.98
C LEU A 77 9.50 12.06 6.25
N THR A 78 10.80 12.21 5.98
CA THR A 78 11.35 13.36 5.25
C THR A 78 10.77 13.45 3.83
N ARG A 79 10.63 12.32 3.12
CA ARG A 79 10.05 12.31 1.77
C ARG A 79 8.59 12.72 1.77
N LEU A 80 7.81 12.27 2.74
CA LEU A 80 6.41 12.68 2.89
C LEU A 80 6.30 14.17 3.23
N TYR A 81 7.16 14.68 4.11
CA TYR A 81 7.25 16.11 4.40
C TYR A 81 7.59 16.92 3.14
N ASN A 82 8.60 16.49 2.38
CA ASN A 82 9.00 17.14 1.13
C ASN A 82 7.93 17.05 0.03
N ALA A 83 7.05 16.05 0.10
CA ALA A 83 5.87 15.94 -0.76
C ALA A 83 4.74 16.91 -0.36
N GLY A 84 4.89 17.65 0.74
CA GLY A 84 3.97 18.70 1.19
C GLY A 84 2.99 18.26 2.28
N PHE A 85 3.17 17.08 2.89
CA PHE A 85 2.34 16.63 4.00
C PHE A 85 2.84 17.15 5.35
N THR A 86 1.91 17.47 6.24
CA THR A 86 2.17 17.60 7.66
C THR A 86 2.02 16.23 8.30
N VAL A 87 3.15 15.60 8.65
CA VAL A 87 3.14 14.23 9.19
C VAL A 87 2.93 14.27 10.70
N THR A 88 1.90 13.59 11.19
CA THR A 88 1.54 13.46 12.60
C THR A 88 1.66 12.03 13.09
N ASN A 89 1.66 11.82 14.42
CA ASN A 89 1.84 10.50 15.06
C ASN A 89 3.17 9.84 14.64
N GLN A 90 4.22 10.64 14.46
CA GLN A 90 5.52 10.14 13.98
C GLN A 90 6.19 9.19 14.98
N GLU A 91 5.91 9.35 16.26
CA GLU A 91 6.39 8.48 17.35
C GLU A 91 5.96 7.02 17.16
N ALA A 92 4.82 6.77 16.49
CA ALA A 92 4.37 5.43 16.15
C ALA A 92 5.41 4.65 15.32
N ALA A 93 6.21 5.35 14.52
CA ALA A 93 7.24 4.73 13.69
C ALA A 93 8.44 4.20 14.49
N TYR A 94 8.67 4.70 15.69
CA TYR A 94 9.82 4.35 16.53
C TYR A 94 9.49 3.40 17.67
N ARG A 95 8.18 3.12 17.90
CA ARG A 95 7.74 2.21 18.95
C ARG A 95 8.15 0.77 18.65
N ARG A 96 8.44 0.03 19.72
CA ARG A 96 8.73 -1.40 19.66
C ARG A 96 8.27 -2.10 20.94
N TYR A 97 7.51 -3.15 20.75
CA TYR A 97 7.18 -4.12 21.79
C TYR A 97 7.26 -5.52 21.18
N GLN A 98 8.26 -6.30 21.57
CA GLN A 98 8.57 -7.59 20.92
C GLN A 98 8.74 -7.43 19.40
N ARG A 99 7.87 -8.07 18.60
CA ARG A 99 7.83 -7.99 17.13
C ARG A 99 6.96 -6.85 16.59
N PHE A 100 6.21 -6.18 17.46
CA PHE A 100 5.19 -5.20 17.08
C PHE A 100 5.69 -3.76 17.20
N ALA A 101 5.02 -2.86 16.50
CA ALA A 101 5.25 -1.42 16.58
C ALA A 101 4.55 -0.80 17.81
N GLY A 102 4.81 -1.36 18.97
CA GLY A 102 4.20 -1.01 20.25
C GLY A 102 3.26 -2.09 20.80
N SER A 103 2.78 -1.89 22.01
CA SER A 103 1.73 -2.69 22.63
C SER A 103 0.42 -2.64 21.82
N ASP A 104 -0.49 -3.58 22.06
CA ASP A 104 -1.81 -3.57 21.42
C ASP A 104 -2.54 -2.25 21.69
N ARG A 105 -2.45 -1.73 22.93
CA ARG A 105 -3.04 -0.44 23.32
C ARG A 105 -2.49 0.74 22.50
N GLU A 106 -1.18 0.82 22.31
CA GLU A 106 -0.56 1.91 21.54
C GLU A 106 -0.94 1.83 20.07
N ARG A 107 -0.92 0.63 19.49
CA ARG A 107 -1.29 0.40 18.09
C ARG A 107 -2.77 0.65 17.82
N LEU A 108 -3.63 0.29 18.78
CA LEU A 108 -5.06 0.57 18.76
C LEU A 108 -5.32 2.08 18.80
N ALA A 109 -4.60 2.82 19.64
CA ALA A 109 -4.76 4.26 19.81
C ALA A 109 -4.54 5.03 18.49
N ASP A 110 -3.69 4.54 17.58
CA ASP A 110 -3.45 5.17 16.28
C ASP A 110 -4.76 5.38 15.49
N PHE A 111 -5.69 4.45 15.61
CA PHE A 111 -7.01 4.48 14.96
C PHE A 111 -8.10 5.03 15.86
N GLN A 112 -8.10 4.62 17.13
CA GLN A 112 -9.18 4.94 18.06
C GLN A 112 -9.26 6.44 18.38
N GLU A 113 -8.14 7.14 18.38
CA GLU A 113 -8.11 8.59 18.56
C GLU A 113 -8.78 9.34 17.40
N VAL A 114 -8.65 8.82 16.18
CA VAL A 114 -9.37 9.34 15.03
C VAL A 114 -10.84 8.98 15.12
N ALA A 115 -11.16 7.72 15.39
CA ALA A 115 -12.54 7.23 15.51
C ALA A 115 -13.36 8.00 16.56
N SER A 116 -12.77 8.27 17.73
CA SER A 116 -13.41 9.02 18.82
C SER A 116 -13.44 10.54 18.60
N GLY A 117 -12.71 11.07 17.60
CA GLY A 117 -12.56 12.52 17.39
C GLY A 117 -11.64 13.21 18.36
N ARG A 118 -10.84 12.45 19.14
CA ARG A 118 -9.83 13.03 20.04
C ARG A 118 -8.77 13.79 19.27
N VAL A 119 -8.46 13.35 18.07
CA VAL A 119 -7.62 14.07 17.12
C VAL A 119 -8.40 14.43 15.86
N ALA A 120 -8.02 15.50 15.20
CA ALA A 120 -8.60 15.89 13.93
C ALA A 120 -8.41 14.78 12.89
N THR A 121 -9.45 14.50 12.13
CA THR A 121 -9.40 13.48 11.07
C THR A 121 -8.43 13.94 9.97
N PRO A 122 -7.38 13.16 9.66
CA PRO A 122 -6.35 13.56 8.71
C PRO A 122 -6.83 13.42 7.26
N LYS A 123 -6.14 14.04 6.32
CA LYS A 123 -6.35 13.79 4.88
C LYS A 123 -5.94 12.39 4.50
N VAL A 124 -4.84 11.89 5.08
CA VAL A 124 -4.29 10.57 4.80
C VAL A 124 -4.01 9.82 6.10
N LEU A 125 -4.50 8.60 6.21
CA LEU A 125 -3.97 7.57 7.12
C LEU A 125 -2.97 6.73 6.33
N MET A 126 -1.76 6.54 6.85
CA MET A 126 -0.74 5.74 6.17
C MET A 126 -0.12 4.71 7.11
N GLY A 127 -0.15 3.45 6.68
CA GLY A 127 0.52 2.36 7.39
C GLY A 127 2.03 2.59 7.49
N LEU A 128 2.62 2.25 8.63
CA LEU A 128 4.08 2.29 8.80
C LEU A 128 4.74 1.20 7.94
N ARG A 129 4.31 -0.02 8.16
CA ARG A 129 4.73 -1.24 7.43
C ARG A 129 3.78 -2.39 7.75
N GLY A 130 3.90 -3.47 6.99
CA GLY A 130 3.24 -4.73 7.29
C GLY A 130 3.93 -5.54 8.39
N GLY A 131 3.74 -6.84 8.34
CA GLY A 131 4.29 -7.79 9.31
C GLY A 131 3.21 -8.70 9.84
N TYR A 132 2.88 -8.56 11.12
CA TYR A 132 1.86 -9.34 11.80
C TYR A 132 1.27 -8.53 12.97
N GLY A 133 -0.01 -8.72 13.25
CA GLY A 133 -0.66 -8.22 14.46
C GLY A 133 -1.85 -7.29 14.25
N ALA A 134 -2.14 -6.88 13.01
CA ALA A 134 -3.29 -6.02 12.72
C ALA A 134 -4.63 -6.70 13.03
N VAL A 135 -4.76 -7.99 12.75
CA VAL A 135 -5.97 -8.79 13.05
C VAL A 135 -6.35 -8.73 14.54
N ARG A 136 -5.37 -8.70 15.44
CA ARG A 136 -5.61 -8.65 16.89
C ARG A 136 -6.32 -7.38 17.35
N LEU A 137 -6.21 -6.30 16.58
CA LEU A 137 -6.77 -4.99 16.92
C LEU A 137 -8.23 -4.84 16.46
N LEU A 138 -8.66 -5.67 15.52
CA LEU A 138 -9.98 -5.53 14.88
C LEU A 138 -11.16 -5.49 15.88
N PRO A 139 -11.20 -6.34 16.93
CA PRO A 139 -12.31 -6.33 17.89
C PRO A 139 -12.43 -5.02 18.68
N ASP A 140 -11.31 -4.31 18.84
CA ASP A 140 -11.22 -3.15 19.71
C ASP A 140 -11.25 -1.81 18.96
N ILE A 141 -11.09 -1.82 17.61
CA ILE A 141 -11.23 -0.61 16.79
C ILE A 141 -12.71 -0.33 16.51
N ASP A 142 -13.18 0.87 16.84
CA ASP A 142 -14.47 1.36 16.35
C ASP A 142 -14.39 1.70 14.85
N LEU A 143 -14.47 0.65 14.02
CA LEU A 143 -14.38 0.75 12.57
C LEU A 143 -15.56 1.51 11.96
N ALA A 144 -16.72 1.50 12.62
CA ALA A 144 -17.90 2.23 12.14
C ALA A 144 -17.70 3.75 12.27
N SER A 145 -17.30 4.21 13.46
CA SER A 145 -17.03 5.63 13.70
C SER A 145 -15.81 6.11 12.90
N LEU A 146 -14.76 5.28 12.81
CA LEU A 146 -13.59 5.60 11.98
C LEU A 146 -13.99 5.81 10.52
N GLY A 147 -14.76 4.88 9.95
CA GLY A 147 -15.21 4.96 8.56
C GLY A 147 -16.14 6.14 8.30
N ALA A 148 -17.04 6.47 9.24
CA ALA A 148 -17.90 7.64 9.14
C ALA A 148 -17.07 8.93 9.07
N ARG A 149 -16.13 9.11 10.00
CA ARG A 149 -15.25 10.30 10.00
C ARG A 149 -14.36 10.39 8.76
N MET A 150 -13.83 9.25 8.30
CA MET A 150 -13.04 9.21 7.08
C MET A 150 -13.87 9.65 5.86
N ARG A 151 -15.10 9.21 5.76
CA ARG A 151 -16.04 9.58 4.69
C ARG A 151 -16.36 11.07 4.71
N ASP A 152 -16.69 11.60 5.88
CA ASP A 152 -17.06 13.00 6.07
C ASP A 152 -15.90 13.96 5.70
N GLN A 153 -14.67 13.56 5.94
CA GLN A 153 -13.47 14.36 5.68
C GLN A 153 -12.74 13.99 4.38
N GLY A 154 -13.21 12.99 3.64
CA GLY A 154 -12.55 12.50 2.44
C GLY A 154 -11.16 11.93 2.72
N THR A 155 -10.98 11.27 3.88
CA THR A 155 -9.72 10.66 4.30
C THR A 155 -9.39 9.45 3.44
N LEU A 156 -8.15 9.34 2.99
CA LEU A 156 -7.63 8.22 2.23
C LEU A 156 -6.76 7.35 3.13
N PHE A 157 -6.97 6.04 3.14
CA PHE A 157 -6.17 5.10 3.91
C PHE A 157 -5.28 4.27 2.98
N PHE A 158 -3.96 4.36 3.17
CA PHE A 158 -2.95 3.64 2.40
C PHE A 158 -2.26 2.59 3.26
N GLY A 159 -2.13 1.39 2.69
CA GLY A 159 -1.42 0.27 3.29
C GLY A 159 -1.60 -1.00 2.48
N PHE A 160 -0.84 -2.03 2.80
CA PHE A 160 -0.95 -3.36 2.22
C PHE A 160 -0.36 -4.42 3.16
N SER A 161 -0.26 -5.68 2.71
CA SER A 161 0.23 -6.79 3.53
C SER A 161 -0.66 -6.98 4.77
N ASP A 162 -0.12 -7.05 5.99
CA ASP A 162 -0.88 -7.23 7.23
C ASP A 162 -1.88 -6.10 7.51
N VAL A 163 -1.59 -4.87 7.04
CA VAL A 163 -2.48 -3.70 7.18
C VAL A 163 -3.82 -3.94 6.49
N CYS A 164 -3.86 -4.81 5.47
CA CYS A 164 -5.12 -5.11 4.76
C CYS A 164 -6.20 -5.71 5.69
N ALA A 165 -5.83 -6.26 6.85
CA ALA A 165 -6.81 -6.68 7.85
C ALA A 165 -7.70 -5.52 8.31
N ILE A 166 -7.09 -4.37 8.63
CA ILE A 166 -7.83 -3.16 9.02
C ILE A 166 -8.63 -2.61 7.84
N GLN A 167 -8.06 -2.63 6.64
CA GLN A 167 -8.72 -2.16 5.42
C GLN A 167 -9.98 -2.98 5.10
N LEU A 168 -9.89 -4.30 5.19
CA LEU A 168 -11.03 -5.21 4.98
C LEU A 168 -12.10 -5.03 6.08
N GLY A 169 -11.67 -4.98 7.34
CA GLY A 169 -12.58 -4.72 8.46
C GLY A 169 -13.29 -3.37 8.32
N LEU A 170 -12.59 -2.34 7.85
CA LEU A 170 -13.17 -1.02 7.59
C LEU A 170 -14.21 -1.09 6.46
N LEU A 171 -13.91 -1.80 5.38
CA LEU A 171 -14.87 -2.03 4.30
C LEU A 171 -16.11 -2.79 4.81
N ALA A 172 -15.91 -3.91 5.53
CA ALA A 172 -16.99 -4.74 6.07
C ALA A 172 -17.89 -3.99 7.05
N LYS A 173 -17.33 -3.14 7.93
CA LYS A 173 -18.08 -2.48 9.01
C LYS A 173 -18.62 -1.09 8.67
N SER A 174 -18.06 -0.44 7.66
CA SER A 174 -18.46 0.93 7.33
C SER A 174 -18.64 1.19 5.83
N GLY A 175 -18.36 0.22 4.96
CA GLY A 175 -18.38 0.42 3.52
C GLY A 175 -17.27 1.34 3.01
N MET A 176 -16.28 1.69 3.86
CA MET A 176 -15.22 2.62 3.48
C MET A 176 -14.12 1.91 2.70
N CYS A 177 -13.90 2.36 1.46
CA CYS A 177 -12.80 1.87 0.62
C CYS A 177 -11.45 2.46 1.07
N SER A 178 -10.37 1.76 0.70
CA SER A 178 -9.00 2.15 1.01
C SER A 178 -8.08 1.78 -0.15
N PHE A 179 -6.80 2.11 -0.05
CA PHE A 179 -5.82 1.90 -1.10
C PHE A 179 -4.79 0.84 -0.71
N ALA A 180 -4.64 -0.21 -1.50
CA ALA A 180 -3.48 -1.10 -1.45
C ALA A 180 -2.27 -0.33 -2.00
N GLY A 181 -1.71 0.55 -1.18
CA GLY A 181 -0.73 1.54 -1.59
C GLY A 181 0.48 1.64 -0.65
N PRO A 182 1.43 2.53 -0.97
CA PRO A 182 2.71 2.61 -0.28
C PRO A 182 2.56 2.94 1.20
N MET A 183 3.55 2.50 1.98
CA MET A 183 3.66 2.74 3.42
C MET A 183 4.95 3.49 3.75
N VAL A 184 4.98 4.12 4.93
CA VAL A 184 6.09 4.99 5.36
C VAL A 184 7.44 4.28 5.30
N TYR A 185 7.58 3.15 5.98
CA TYR A 185 8.84 2.42 6.06
C TYR A 185 9.09 1.51 4.86
N SER A 186 8.04 0.84 4.38
CA SER A 186 8.20 -0.19 3.34
C SER A 186 8.60 0.40 2.00
N GLU A 187 7.99 1.52 1.58
CA GLU A 187 8.22 2.14 0.26
C GLU A 187 8.92 3.49 0.38
N PHE A 188 8.39 4.41 1.17
CA PHE A 188 9.00 5.73 1.33
C PHE A 188 10.34 5.67 2.07
N GLY A 189 10.53 4.70 2.97
CA GLY A 189 11.78 4.46 3.69
C GLY A 189 12.85 3.68 2.93
N LYS A 190 12.63 3.25 1.70
CA LYS A 190 13.67 2.56 0.91
C LYS A 190 14.83 3.50 0.63
N TYR A 191 16.06 2.98 0.60
CA TYR A 191 17.23 3.75 0.18
C TYR A 191 17.08 4.26 -1.24
N THR A 192 16.54 3.43 -2.13
CA THR A 192 16.17 3.80 -3.51
C THR A 192 14.68 3.57 -3.69
N PRO A 193 13.82 4.57 -3.39
CA PRO A 193 12.39 4.45 -3.57
C PRO A 193 12.02 4.46 -5.06
N SER A 194 10.94 3.78 -5.41
CA SER A 194 10.39 3.83 -6.77
C SER A 194 9.77 5.20 -7.03
N VAL A 195 10.26 5.89 -8.05
CA VAL A 195 9.69 7.17 -8.51
C VAL A 195 8.23 6.99 -8.91
N TYR A 196 7.93 5.91 -9.65
CA TYR A 196 6.54 5.58 -10.03
C TYR A 196 5.63 5.45 -8.82
N THR A 197 6.08 4.76 -7.77
CA THR A 197 5.27 4.58 -6.55
C THR A 197 4.99 5.91 -5.85
N MET A 198 6.00 6.78 -5.78
CA MET A 198 5.87 8.07 -5.14
C MET A 198 4.94 9.01 -5.92
N ASP A 199 5.12 9.08 -7.24
CA ASP A 199 4.32 9.93 -8.11
C ASP A 199 2.86 9.45 -8.17
N SER A 200 2.64 8.13 -8.23
CA SER A 200 1.30 7.53 -8.17
C SER A 200 0.59 7.81 -6.85
N PHE A 201 1.32 7.77 -5.72
CA PHE A 201 0.75 8.12 -4.41
C PHE A 201 0.35 9.61 -4.36
N ILE A 202 1.23 10.50 -4.79
CA ILE A 202 0.96 11.95 -4.79
C ILE A 202 -0.27 12.26 -5.68
N SER A 203 -0.29 11.70 -6.88
CA SER A 203 -1.40 11.88 -7.83
C SER A 203 -2.71 11.29 -7.28
N GLY A 204 -2.67 10.07 -6.73
CA GLY A 204 -3.82 9.40 -6.14
C GLY A 204 -4.32 10.06 -4.86
N SER A 205 -3.45 10.73 -4.08
CA SER A 205 -3.86 11.49 -2.91
C SER A 205 -4.53 12.82 -3.27
N ALA A 206 -4.19 13.39 -4.43
CA ALA A 206 -4.84 14.58 -4.97
C ALA A 206 -6.16 14.26 -5.67
N ASN A 207 -6.18 13.15 -6.43
CA ASN A 207 -7.37 12.67 -7.13
C ASN A 207 -7.49 11.13 -6.95
N PRO A 208 -8.37 10.65 -6.08
CA PRO A 208 -8.50 9.22 -5.79
C PRO A 208 -9.14 8.40 -6.92
N THR A 209 -9.63 9.05 -7.98
CA THR A 209 -10.15 8.34 -9.15
C THR A 209 -9.00 8.05 -10.12
N ASN A 210 -8.70 6.78 -10.31
CA ASN A 210 -7.60 6.33 -11.15
C ASN A 210 -8.07 5.32 -12.20
N THR A 211 -7.43 5.36 -13.37
CA THR A 211 -7.57 4.33 -14.41
C THR A 211 -6.28 3.54 -14.49
N ILE A 212 -6.38 2.24 -14.30
CA ILE A 212 -5.24 1.32 -14.43
C ILE A 212 -5.49 0.45 -15.65
N SER A 213 -4.58 0.50 -16.62
CA SER A 213 -4.60 -0.38 -17.78
C SER A 213 -3.66 -1.56 -17.55
N VAL A 214 -4.20 -2.75 -17.66
CA VAL A 214 -3.44 -4.00 -17.54
C VAL A 214 -3.56 -4.82 -18.82
N SER A 215 -2.43 -5.34 -19.29
CA SER A 215 -2.43 -6.27 -20.42
C SER A 215 -2.88 -7.65 -19.93
N THR A 216 -3.79 -8.28 -20.68
CA THR A 216 -4.27 -9.61 -20.38
C THR A 216 -4.22 -10.50 -21.62
N ILE A 217 -4.03 -11.79 -21.40
CA ILE A 217 -4.09 -12.81 -22.45
C ILE A 217 -5.55 -13.21 -22.79
N GLN A 218 -6.53 -12.75 -22.03
CA GLN A 218 -7.93 -13.05 -22.30
C GLN A 218 -8.43 -12.27 -23.50
N ARG A 219 -9.05 -12.98 -24.43
CA ARG A 219 -9.57 -12.42 -25.69
C ARG A 219 -11.00 -11.87 -25.61
N ARG A 220 -11.65 -11.98 -24.46
CA ARG A 220 -13.03 -11.49 -24.27
C ARG A 220 -13.02 -10.26 -23.36
N SER A 221 -13.52 -9.15 -23.87
CA SER A 221 -13.78 -7.99 -23.04
C SER A 221 -15.07 -8.19 -22.24
N ARG A 222 -15.07 -7.77 -20.99
CA ARG A 222 -16.26 -7.72 -20.13
C ARG A 222 -16.22 -6.41 -19.36
N ASN A 223 -17.36 -5.74 -19.30
CA ASN A 223 -17.55 -4.62 -18.40
C ASN A 223 -18.19 -5.18 -17.12
N LEU A 224 -17.51 -4.96 -16.00
CA LEU A 224 -18.00 -5.32 -14.67
C LEU A 224 -17.97 -4.06 -13.82
N GLU A 225 -18.99 -3.90 -13.00
CA GLU A 225 -19.09 -2.82 -12.02
C GLU A 225 -19.30 -3.45 -10.64
N GLY A 226 -18.63 -2.89 -9.62
CA GLY A 226 -18.74 -3.37 -8.26
C GLY A 226 -17.56 -2.96 -7.38
N THR A 227 -17.65 -3.33 -6.11
CA THR A 227 -16.55 -3.13 -5.15
C THR A 227 -15.48 -4.20 -5.39
N LEU A 228 -14.27 -3.76 -5.78
CA LEU A 228 -13.11 -4.64 -5.83
C LEU A 228 -12.45 -4.66 -4.45
N TRP A 229 -12.36 -5.84 -3.84
CA TRP A 229 -11.64 -6.02 -2.61
C TRP A 229 -10.68 -7.21 -2.67
N GLY A 230 -9.67 -7.20 -1.80
CA GLY A 230 -8.65 -8.22 -1.75
C GLY A 230 -7.52 -7.84 -0.81
N GLY A 231 -6.42 -8.58 -0.86
CA GLY A 231 -5.27 -8.28 0.00
C GLY A 231 -4.29 -9.45 0.09
N ASN A 232 -3.54 -9.51 1.18
CA ASN A 232 -2.62 -10.60 1.48
C ASN A 232 -3.41 -11.89 1.73
N LEU A 233 -3.10 -12.96 1.00
CA LEU A 233 -3.85 -14.22 1.06
C LEU A 233 -3.89 -14.82 2.48
N SER A 234 -2.79 -14.76 3.23
CA SER A 234 -2.76 -15.30 4.61
C SER A 234 -3.66 -14.50 5.54
N VAL A 235 -3.76 -13.19 5.34
CA VAL A 235 -4.66 -12.32 6.11
C VAL A 235 -6.11 -12.60 5.71
N LEU A 236 -6.41 -12.69 4.42
CA LEU A 236 -7.74 -13.06 3.92
C LEU A 236 -8.21 -14.40 4.53
N ALA A 237 -7.34 -15.41 4.49
CA ALA A 237 -7.63 -16.71 5.08
C ALA A 237 -7.89 -16.63 6.60
N SER A 238 -7.18 -15.76 7.33
CA SER A 238 -7.39 -15.57 8.78
C SER A 238 -8.66 -14.81 9.12
N LEU A 239 -9.23 -14.06 8.18
CA LEU A 239 -10.48 -13.33 8.34
C LEU A 239 -11.71 -14.10 7.85
N ALA A 240 -11.52 -15.21 7.13
CA ALA A 240 -12.62 -16.01 6.60
C ALA A 240 -13.59 -16.44 7.70
N GLY A 241 -14.88 -16.18 7.50
CA GLY A 241 -15.93 -16.46 8.48
C GLY A 241 -15.99 -15.49 9.66
N SER A 242 -15.13 -14.47 9.69
CA SER A 242 -15.20 -13.42 10.71
C SER A 242 -16.10 -12.25 10.26
N PRO A 243 -16.60 -11.43 11.20
CA PRO A 243 -17.41 -10.26 10.86
C PRO A 243 -16.58 -9.10 10.24
N TYR A 244 -15.30 -9.31 9.98
CA TYR A 244 -14.37 -8.33 9.37
C TYR A 244 -14.05 -8.67 7.92
N MET A 245 -14.61 -9.76 7.39
CA MET A 245 -14.53 -10.11 5.98
C MET A 245 -15.67 -9.40 5.24
N PRO A 246 -15.42 -8.66 4.15
CA PRO A 246 -16.49 -8.11 3.31
C PRO A 246 -17.30 -9.24 2.64
N ASP A 247 -18.57 -8.98 2.41
CA ASP A 247 -19.49 -9.89 1.67
C ASP A 247 -19.21 -9.88 0.16
#